data_9b083e1bc0b0934f8f517c4935ebde85
#
_entry.id   9b083e1bc0b0934f8f517c4935ebde85
#
_cell.length_a   1.000
_cell.length_b   1.000
_cell.length_c   1.000
_cell.angle_alpha   90.00
_cell.angle_beta   90.00
_cell.angle_gamma   90.00
#
_symmetry.space_group_name_H-M   'P 1'
#
loop_
_entity.id
_entity.type
_entity.pdbx_description
1 polymer ?
#
loop_
_entity_poly.entity_id
_entity_poly.type
_entity_poly.pdbx_seq_one_letter_code
_entity_poly.pdbx_strand_id
1 'polypeptide(L)' 'MGSDGMTIDADGNVYLTGRGVTVFDKTGKKLTNIPIPERWTGNVTFGGKDRHLLFITASKKIYGVQMRVKGAY' A
#
# COMPACT_ATOMS: atom_id res chain seq x y z
N MET A 1 -16.32 -0.95 6.99
CA MET A 1 -15.31 -1.95 7.21
C MET A 1 -13.92 -1.30 7.24
N GLY A 2 -13.12 -1.67 8.19
CA GLY A 2 -11.76 -1.16 8.26
C GLY A 2 -10.85 -1.78 7.21
N SER A 3 -9.62 -1.32 7.15
CA SER A 3 -8.62 -1.90 6.27
C SER A 3 -8.14 -3.22 6.85
N ASP A 4 -7.85 -4.18 5.97
CA ASP A 4 -7.38 -5.51 6.37
C ASP A 4 -5.87 -5.57 6.46
N GLY A 5 -5.18 -4.63 5.84
CA GLY A 5 -3.73 -4.62 5.86
C GLY A 5 -3.17 -3.22 5.80
N MET A 6 -1.93 -3.10 6.22
CA MET A 6 -1.26 -1.82 6.33
C MET A 6 0.25 -2.03 6.21
N THR A 7 0.94 -1.05 5.61
CA THR A 7 2.40 -1.02 5.63
C THR A 7 2.87 0.42 5.72
N ILE A 8 4.15 0.61 5.99
CA ILE A 8 4.74 1.93 6.19
C ILE A 8 5.99 2.02 5.34
N ASP A 9 6.20 3.15 4.67
CA ASP A 9 7.43 3.37 3.94
C ASP A 9 8.52 4.00 4.83
N ALA A 10 9.72 4.16 4.28
CA ALA A 10 10.85 4.67 5.04
C ALA A 10 10.68 6.12 5.48
N ASP A 11 9.77 6.86 4.83
CA ASP A 11 9.48 8.25 5.20
C ASP A 11 8.36 8.36 6.24
N GLY A 12 7.81 7.23 6.67
CA GLY A 12 6.76 7.21 7.66
C GLY A 12 5.35 7.34 7.10
N ASN A 13 5.18 7.25 5.80
CA ASN A 13 3.85 7.28 5.20
C ASN A 13 3.16 5.93 5.38
N VAL A 14 1.87 5.95 5.67
CA VAL A 14 1.08 4.77 5.99
C VAL A 14 0.20 4.42 4.80
N TYR A 15 0.22 3.15 4.42
CA TYR A 15 -0.54 2.61 3.31
C TYR A 15 -1.61 1.69 3.86
N LEU A 16 -2.88 2.02 3.63
CA LEU A 16 -4.02 1.25 4.14
C LEU A 16 -4.80 0.66 2.99
N THR A 17 -5.11 -0.63 3.10
CA THR A 17 -5.96 -1.29 2.12
C THR A 17 -7.43 -0.96 2.35
N GLY A 18 -8.21 -1.11 1.32
CA GLY A 18 -9.62 -0.85 1.33
C GLY A 18 -10.07 -0.75 -0.12
N ARG A 19 -10.59 0.37 -0.51
CA ARG A 19 -10.85 0.68 -1.91
C ARG A 19 -9.54 1.14 -2.54
N GLY A 20 -8.82 0.19 -3.15
CA GLY A 20 -7.45 0.45 -3.54
C GLY A 20 -6.56 0.57 -2.33
N VAL A 21 -5.52 1.36 -2.44
CA VAL A 21 -4.60 1.63 -1.32
C VAL A 21 -4.56 3.13 -1.07
N THR A 22 -4.94 3.55 0.12
CA THR A 22 -4.90 4.96 0.49
C THR A 22 -3.62 5.24 1.26
N VAL A 23 -2.92 6.30 0.90
CA VAL A 23 -1.64 6.67 1.51
C VAL A 23 -1.82 7.93 2.35
N PHE A 24 -1.40 7.85 3.60
CA PHE A 24 -1.42 8.98 4.54
C PHE A 24 0.00 9.30 4.96
N ASP A 25 0.31 10.57 5.20
CA ASP A 25 1.60 10.92 5.75
C ASP A 25 1.62 10.67 7.27
N LYS A 26 2.77 10.88 7.88
CA LYS A 26 2.95 10.60 9.32
C LYS A 26 2.10 11.49 10.21
N THR A 27 1.53 12.57 9.68
CA THR A 27 0.62 13.45 10.44
C THR A 27 -0.84 13.03 10.28
N GLY A 28 -1.11 12.03 9.45
CA GLY A 28 -2.47 11.56 9.20
C GLY A 28 -3.15 12.21 8.01
N LYS A 29 -2.44 13.05 7.26
CA LYS A 29 -3.01 13.71 6.10
C LYS A 29 -3.00 12.76 4.91
N LYS A 30 -4.14 12.64 4.22
CA LYS A 30 -4.24 11.81 3.03
C LYS A 30 -3.42 12.41 1.90
N LEU A 31 -2.51 11.61 1.35
CA LEU A 31 -1.66 12.03 0.23
C LEU A 31 -2.25 11.64 -1.11
N THR A 32 -2.68 10.39 -1.23
CA THR A 32 -3.17 9.87 -2.49
C THR A 32 -3.90 8.56 -2.27
N ASN A 33 -4.52 8.07 -3.33
CA ASN A 33 -5.11 6.73 -3.38
C ASN A 33 -4.58 6.05 -4.63
N ILE A 34 -4.10 4.82 -4.46
CA ILE A 34 -3.66 3.98 -5.58
C ILE A 34 -4.86 3.13 -5.98
N PRO A 35 -5.51 3.42 -7.11
CA PRO A 35 -6.69 2.67 -7.51
C PRO A 35 -6.31 1.28 -7.99
N ILE A 36 -7.07 0.29 -7.54
CA ILE A 36 -6.92 -1.09 -7.96
C ILE A 36 -8.25 -1.50 -8.60
N PRO A 37 -8.26 -2.18 -9.74
CA PRO A 37 -9.51 -2.50 -10.43
C PRO A 37 -10.33 -3.61 -9.77
N GLU A 38 -10.01 -3.96 -8.54
CA GLU A 38 -10.78 -4.91 -7.74
C GLU A 38 -11.67 -4.16 -6.77
N ARG A 39 -12.70 -4.85 -6.26
CA ARG A 39 -13.68 -4.22 -5.38
C ARG A 39 -13.01 -3.69 -4.10
N TRP A 40 -12.07 -4.44 -3.57
CA TRP A 40 -11.32 -4.02 -2.40
C TRP A 40 -10.02 -4.80 -2.32
N THR A 41 -9.07 -4.28 -1.55
CA THR A 41 -7.76 -4.89 -1.38
C THR A 41 -7.66 -5.53 0.01
N GLY A 42 -6.97 -6.66 0.09
CA GLY A 42 -6.86 -7.42 1.34
C GLY A 42 -5.61 -7.10 2.11
N ASN A 43 -4.49 -6.89 1.43
CA ASN A 43 -3.23 -6.63 2.13
C ASN A 43 -2.28 -5.86 1.24
N VAL A 44 -1.29 -5.22 1.86
CA VAL A 44 -0.30 -4.42 1.18
C VAL A 44 1.02 -4.56 1.92
N THR A 45 2.12 -4.72 1.17
CA THR A 45 3.45 -4.81 1.75
C THR A 45 4.50 -4.39 0.74
N PHE A 46 5.61 -3.84 1.22
CA PHE A 46 6.76 -3.58 0.39
C PHE A 46 7.63 -4.83 0.31
N GLY A 47 8.19 -5.09 -0.86
CA GLY A 47 9.06 -6.23 -1.06
C GLY A 47 9.97 -6.03 -2.24
N GLY A 48 10.50 -7.13 -2.75
CA GLY A 48 11.48 -7.10 -3.81
C GLY A 48 12.87 -6.88 -3.26
N LYS A 49 13.85 -6.88 -4.16
CA LYS A 49 15.26 -6.83 -3.78
C LYS A 49 15.62 -5.56 -3.01
N ASP A 50 15.11 -4.42 -3.46
CA ASP A 50 15.43 -3.12 -2.86
C ASP A 50 14.27 -2.56 -2.03
N ARG A 51 13.19 -3.34 -1.89
CA ARG A 51 12.00 -2.98 -1.11
C ARG A 51 11.28 -1.74 -1.63
N HIS A 52 11.39 -1.49 -2.93
CA HIS A 52 10.66 -0.43 -3.61
C HIS A 52 9.39 -0.92 -4.29
N LEU A 53 9.16 -2.23 -4.30
CA LEU A 53 8.00 -2.79 -4.97
C LEU A 53 6.87 -2.97 -3.95
N LEU A 54 5.77 -2.30 -4.19
CA LEU A 54 4.59 -2.42 -3.34
C LEU A 54 3.70 -3.54 -3.89
N PHE A 55 3.56 -4.61 -3.12
CA PHE A 55 2.70 -5.74 -3.45
C PHE A 55 1.33 -5.53 -2.81
N ILE A 56 0.29 -5.68 -3.60
CA ILE A 56 -1.08 -5.48 -3.15
C ILE A 56 -1.88 -6.73 -3.51
N THR A 57 -2.46 -7.39 -2.51
CA THR A 57 -3.36 -8.51 -2.77
C THR A 57 -4.79 -7.99 -2.88
N ALA A 58 -5.50 -8.44 -3.90
CA ALA A 58 -6.84 -7.97 -4.16
C ALA A 58 -7.65 -9.12 -4.73
N SER A 59 -8.60 -9.63 -3.98
CA SER A 59 -9.39 -10.78 -4.35
C SER A 59 -8.48 -11.97 -4.68
N LYS A 60 -8.41 -12.38 -5.95
CA LYS A 60 -7.59 -13.50 -6.36
C LYS A 60 -6.32 -13.08 -7.10
N LYS A 61 -6.02 -11.79 -7.08
CA LYS A 61 -4.89 -11.25 -7.84
C LYS A 61 -3.88 -10.57 -6.94
N ILE A 62 -2.65 -10.48 -7.41
CA ILE A 62 -1.59 -9.74 -6.76
C ILE A 62 -1.11 -8.68 -7.74
N TYR A 63 -1.05 -7.44 -7.27
CA TYR A 63 -0.58 -6.31 -8.05
C TYR A 63 0.76 -5.85 -7.52
N GLY A 64 1.65 -5.47 -8.42
CA GLY A 64 2.94 -4.88 -8.05
C GLY A 64 3.03 -3.47 -8.55
N VAL A 65 3.40 -2.54 -7.69
CA VAL A 65 3.57 -1.13 -8.06
C VAL A 65 4.98 -0.69 -7.68
N GLN A 66 5.73 -0.22 -8.67
CA GLN A 66 7.07 0.28 -8.43
C GLN A 66 6.98 1.66 -7.77
N MET A 67 7.58 1.79 -6.60
CA MET A 67 7.54 3.04 -5.84
C MET A 67 8.92 3.68 -5.80
N ARG A 68 8.96 5.00 -5.63
CA ARG A 68 10.22 5.72 -5.43
C ARG A 68 10.75 5.54 -4.03
N VAL A 69 9.86 5.38 -3.07
CA VAL A 69 10.23 5.13 -1.67
C VAL A 69 10.33 3.63 -1.43
N LYS A 70 11.02 3.24 -0.37
CA LYS A 70 11.12 1.84 0.03
C LYS A 70 10.35 1.61 1.32
N GLY A 71 10.03 0.34 1.62
CA GLY A 71 9.39 -0.03 2.85
C GLY A 71 10.28 0.25 4.05
N ALA A 72 9.65 0.46 5.19
CA ALA A 72 10.38 0.72 6.45
C ALA A 72 11.09 -0.51 7.00
N TYR A 73 10.62 -1.71 6.62
CA TYR A 73 11.15 -2.97 7.15
C TYR A 73 11.74 -3.84 6.07
#